data_86af683737743b70b998ef7a5861b456
#
_entry.id   86af683737743b70b998ef7a5861b456
#
_cell.length_a   1.000
_cell.length_b   1.000
_cell.length_c   1.000
_cell.angle_alpha   90.00
_cell.angle_beta   90.00
_cell.angle_gamma   90.00
#
_symmetry.space_group_name_H-M   'P 1'
#
loop_
_entity.id
_entity.type
_entity.pdbx_description
1 polymer ?
#
loop_
_entity_poly.entity_id
_entity_poly.type
_entity_poly.pdbx_seq_one_letter_code
_entity_poly.pdbx_strand_id
1 'polypeptide(L)'
;MKGQGVRRNGEPWTLNPSSRELTFTYDRSFETRPERDRVLRELEEYAHSLGLKKLVATQFGGAVINACHALESAPGCHFKFAKLQEGGGSLWDYAATACLFEEAGAAVSDVHGQPLDLNRSDSTFMNHRGAVYATDENLAQSIREILTQSE
;
A
#
# COMPACT_ATOMS: atom_id res chain seq x y z
N MET A 1 -8.90 15.71 -9.06
CA MET A 1 -9.03 15.60 -10.53
C MET A 1 -7.65 15.25 -11.04
N LYS A 2 -7.52 14.24 -11.90
CA LYS A 2 -6.23 13.77 -12.38
C LYS A 2 -5.43 14.90 -13.06
N GLY A 3 -4.14 15.01 -12.76
CA GLY A 3 -3.25 16.06 -13.27
C GLY A 3 -3.30 17.40 -12.52
N GLN A 4 -3.94 17.46 -11.35
CA GLN A 4 -4.04 18.69 -10.56
C GLN A 4 -3.32 18.61 -9.20
N GLY A 5 -2.61 17.51 -8.95
CA GLY A 5 -1.93 17.26 -7.69
C GLY A 5 -2.89 16.96 -6.55
N VAL A 6 -2.33 16.82 -5.36
CA VAL A 6 -3.05 16.48 -4.14
C VAL A 6 -3.40 17.74 -3.34
N ARG A 7 -4.57 17.73 -2.74
CA ARG A 7 -5.00 18.73 -1.75
C ARG A 7 -5.43 18.05 -0.46
N ARG A 8 -5.09 18.66 0.66
CA ARG A 8 -5.54 18.26 2.00
C ARG A 8 -6.26 19.42 2.65
N ASN A 9 -7.53 19.21 3.00
CA ASN A 9 -8.38 20.28 3.58
C ASN A 9 -8.43 21.57 2.73
N GLY A 10 -8.40 21.42 1.40
CA GLY A 10 -8.44 22.55 0.47
C GLY A 10 -7.07 23.13 0.08
N GLU A 11 -6.01 22.86 0.86
CA GLU A 11 -4.67 23.36 0.60
C GLU A 11 -3.83 22.38 -0.24
N PRO A 12 -2.95 22.88 -1.12
CA PRO A 12 -2.00 22.01 -1.83
C PRO A 12 -1.19 21.17 -0.85
N TRP A 13 -1.03 19.89 -1.17
CA TRP A 13 -0.26 18.96 -0.35
C TRP A 13 0.77 18.21 -1.20
N THR A 14 1.96 18.03 -0.67
CA THR A 14 3.05 17.29 -1.30
C THR A 14 3.55 16.19 -0.40
N LEU A 15 3.93 15.06 -0.99
CA LEU A 15 4.54 13.95 -0.28
C LEU A 15 5.87 14.40 0.34
N ASN A 16 6.00 14.19 1.63
CA ASN A 16 7.21 14.53 2.38
C ASN A 16 7.64 13.36 3.28
N PRO A 17 8.65 12.57 2.88
CA PRO A 17 9.15 11.45 3.68
C PRO A 17 10.03 11.94 4.84
N SER A 18 9.44 12.61 5.81
CA SER A 18 10.11 13.19 6.97
C SER A 18 10.14 12.29 8.21
N SER A 19 9.36 11.22 8.23
CA SER A 19 9.36 10.28 9.35
C SER A 19 10.68 9.52 9.44
N ARG A 20 11.10 9.23 10.66
CA ARG A 20 12.23 8.34 10.95
C ARG A 20 11.80 6.90 11.19
N GLU A 21 10.57 6.58 10.91
CA GLU A 21 9.95 5.27 11.06
C GLU A 21 9.29 4.89 9.75
N LEU A 22 9.32 3.59 9.37
CA LEU A 22 8.55 3.06 8.27
C LEU A 22 7.15 2.73 8.77
N THR A 23 6.12 3.31 8.16
CA THR A 23 4.73 3.02 8.51
C THR A 23 4.15 1.95 7.59
N PHE A 24 3.72 0.83 8.15
CA PHE A 24 2.94 -0.19 7.47
C PHE A 24 1.52 -0.21 8.00
N THR A 25 0.56 0.07 7.14
CA THR A 25 -0.87 -0.03 7.47
C THR A 25 -1.49 -1.29 6.87
N TYR A 26 -2.33 -1.98 7.63
CA TYR A 26 -2.90 -3.25 7.20
C TYR A 26 -4.36 -3.42 7.61
N ASP A 27 -5.04 -4.35 6.96
CA ASP A 27 -6.40 -4.75 7.31
C ASP A 27 -6.42 -5.84 8.37
N ARG A 28 -7.55 -5.99 9.06
CA ARG A 28 -7.76 -7.06 10.05
C ARG A 28 -7.39 -8.47 9.53
N SER A 29 -7.60 -8.74 8.24
CA SER A 29 -7.27 -10.03 7.65
C SER A 29 -5.77 -10.35 7.66
N PHE A 30 -4.90 -9.38 7.81
CA PHE A 30 -3.46 -9.59 7.92
C PHE A 30 -3.06 -10.23 9.26
N GLU A 31 -3.79 -9.96 10.33
CA GLU A 31 -3.48 -10.46 11.68
C GLU A 31 -3.46 -12.00 11.77
N THR A 32 -4.27 -12.67 10.96
CA THR A 32 -4.42 -14.13 10.97
C THR A 32 -3.67 -14.83 9.82
N ARG A 33 -2.87 -14.08 9.05
CA ARG A 33 -2.12 -14.67 7.94
C ARG A 33 -0.90 -15.45 8.45
N PRO A 34 -0.62 -16.62 7.87
CA PRO A 34 0.58 -17.39 8.21
C PRO A 34 1.88 -16.65 7.89
N GLU A 35 1.85 -15.76 6.88
CA GLU A 35 3.02 -14.98 6.45
C GLU A 35 3.30 -13.75 7.34
N ARG A 36 2.40 -13.42 8.27
CA ARG A 36 2.44 -12.18 9.05
C ARG A 36 3.80 -11.88 9.67
N ASP A 37 4.33 -12.82 10.43
CA ASP A 37 5.57 -12.60 11.20
C ASP A 37 6.81 -12.49 10.27
N ARG A 38 6.80 -13.23 9.15
CA ARG A 38 7.84 -13.09 8.12
C ARG A 38 7.80 -11.70 7.49
N VAL A 39 6.63 -11.26 7.06
CA VAL A 39 6.43 -9.94 6.43
C VAL A 39 6.85 -8.81 7.37
N LEU A 40 6.44 -8.86 8.63
CA LEU A 40 6.83 -7.83 9.61
C LEU A 40 8.34 -7.78 9.81
N ARG A 41 9.00 -8.93 9.90
CA ARG A 41 10.46 -8.99 10.03
C ARG A 41 11.16 -8.40 8.80
N GLU A 42 10.76 -8.79 7.59
CA GLU A 42 11.37 -8.31 6.34
C GLU A 42 11.16 -6.79 6.14
N LEU A 43 10.01 -6.25 6.50
CA LEU A 43 9.77 -4.81 6.51
C LEU A 43 10.60 -4.07 7.57
N GLU A 44 10.81 -4.65 8.74
CA GLU A 44 11.69 -4.11 9.78
C GLU A 44 13.16 -4.08 9.30
N GLU A 45 13.63 -5.17 8.69
CA GLU A 45 14.97 -5.26 8.09
C GLU A 45 15.15 -4.21 6.98
N TYR A 46 14.14 -4.03 6.14
CA TYR A 46 14.14 -2.98 5.12
C TYR A 46 14.20 -1.58 5.74
N ALA A 47 13.40 -1.30 6.77
CA ALA A 47 13.44 -0.03 7.49
C ALA A 47 14.84 0.27 8.04
N HIS A 48 15.48 -0.71 8.67
CA HIS A 48 16.83 -0.57 9.20
C HIS A 48 17.87 -0.34 8.09
N SER A 49 17.73 -1.00 6.93
CA SER A 49 18.62 -0.80 5.77
C SER A 49 18.60 0.64 5.24
N LEU A 50 17.49 1.36 5.43
CA LEU A 50 17.33 2.78 5.10
C LEU A 50 17.79 3.73 6.22
N GLY A 51 18.29 3.20 7.34
CA GLY A 51 18.66 3.98 8.51
C GLY A 51 17.47 4.52 9.32
N LEU A 52 16.27 3.98 9.10
CA LEU A 52 15.10 4.28 9.89
C LEU A 52 15.17 3.59 11.26
N LYS A 53 14.47 4.13 12.24
CA LYS A 53 14.53 3.63 13.63
C LYS A 53 13.84 2.28 13.81
N LYS A 54 12.68 2.10 13.15
CA LYS A 54 11.83 0.91 13.29
C LYS A 54 10.71 0.90 12.27
N LEU A 55 10.04 -0.25 12.19
CA LEU A 55 8.72 -0.39 11.58
C LEU A 55 7.61 -0.01 12.58
N VAL A 56 6.61 0.71 12.11
CA VAL A 56 5.35 0.94 12.83
C VAL A 56 4.23 0.27 12.04
N ALA A 57 3.82 -0.91 12.49
CA ALA A 57 2.71 -1.64 11.88
C ALA A 57 1.41 -1.32 12.62
N THR A 58 0.37 -0.85 11.90
CA THR A 58 -0.84 -0.34 12.51
C THR A 58 -2.07 -0.55 11.63
N GLN A 59 -3.24 -0.58 12.25
CA GLN A 59 -4.55 -0.68 11.62
C GLN A 59 -5.40 0.53 12.01
N PHE A 60 -5.89 1.28 11.01
CA PHE A 60 -6.78 2.44 11.25
C PHE A 60 -8.23 2.16 10.87
N GLY A 61 -8.47 1.38 9.83
CA GLY A 61 -9.82 1.15 9.33
C GLY A 61 -9.83 0.29 8.07
N GLY A 62 -10.68 0.63 7.11
CA GLY A 62 -10.73 -0.01 5.79
C GLY A 62 -9.57 0.41 4.88
N ALA A 63 -9.49 -0.22 3.70
CA ALA A 63 -8.41 -0.06 2.74
C ALA A 63 -8.10 1.41 2.38
N VAL A 64 -9.14 2.22 2.16
CA VAL A 64 -9.00 3.64 1.80
C VAL A 64 -8.27 4.43 2.89
N ILE A 65 -8.72 4.31 4.14
CA ILE A 65 -8.12 5.05 5.27
C ILE A 65 -6.71 4.56 5.56
N ASN A 66 -6.47 3.25 5.48
CA ASN A 66 -5.14 2.67 5.65
C ASN A 66 -4.16 3.20 4.59
N ALA A 67 -4.55 3.23 3.31
CA ALA A 67 -3.71 3.77 2.25
C ALA A 67 -3.44 5.27 2.44
N CYS A 68 -4.45 6.06 2.77
CA CYS A 68 -4.26 7.50 3.04
C CYS A 68 -3.30 7.73 4.21
N HIS A 69 -3.42 6.94 5.29
CA HIS A 69 -2.53 7.06 6.44
C HIS A 69 -1.08 6.69 6.10
N ALA A 70 -0.87 5.63 5.30
CA ALA A 70 0.46 5.28 4.80
C ALA A 70 1.09 6.43 3.99
N LEU A 71 0.30 7.09 3.14
CA LEU A 71 0.76 8.23 2.34
C LEU A 71 1.14 9.44 3.21
N GLU A 72 0.31 9.77 4.21
CA GLU A 72 0.57 10.89 5.12
C GLU A 72 1.76 10.67 6.06
N SER A 73 2.08 9.41 6.35
CA SER A 73 3.13 8.99 7.31
C SER A 73 4.41 8.55 6.61
N ALA A 74 4.73 9.13 5.46
CA ALA A 74 5.89 8.74 4.65
C ALA A 74 7.23 8.77 5.41
N PRO A 75 8.12 7.75 5.22
CA PRO A 75 7.94 6.59 4.34
C PRO A 75 6.88 5.62 4.86
N GLY A 76 6.00 5.18 3.97
CA GLY A 76 4.86 4.36 4.38
C GLY A 76 4.31 3.47 3.27
N CYS A 77 3.62 2.41 3.66
CA CYS A 77 3.02 1.47 2.74
C CYS A 77 1.71 0.86 3.25
N HIS A 78 0.90 0.44 2.30
CA HIS A 78 -0.28 -0.38 2.48
C HIS A 78 -0.33 -1.40 1.35
N PHE A 79 -0.61 -2.66 1.64
CA PHE A 79 -0.71 -3.66 0.59
C PHE A 79 -1.69 -4.78 0.94
N LYS A 80 -2.12 -5.48 -0.09
CA LYS A 80 -2.95 -6.69 0.00
C LYS A 80 -2.37 -7.80 -0.84
N PHE A 81 -2.33 -8.99 -0.27
CA PHE A 81 -1.96 -10.20 -0.99
C PHE A 81 -2.96 -10.53 -2.09
N ALA A 82 -2.47 -11.10 -3.17
CA ALA A 82 -3.32 -11.79 -4.11
C ALA A 82 -3.95 -13.04 -3.46
N LYS A 83 -5.18 -13.37 -3.82
CA LYS A 83 -5.87 -14.59 -3.38
C LYS A 83 -6.88 -15.06 -4.42
N LEU A 84 -7.08 -16.37 -4.50
CA LEU A 84 -8.04 -16.97 -5.43
C LEU A 84 -9.50 -16.73 -5.02
N GLN A 85 -9.77 -16.71 -3.72
CA GLN A 85 -11.11 -16.49 -3.20
C GLN A 85 -11.56 -15.06 -3.38
N GLU A 86 -12.77 -14.84 -3.90
CA GLU A 86 -13.37 -13.51 -4.01
C GLU A 86 -13.48 -12.80 -2.66
N GLY A 87 -13.39 -11.48 -2.70
CA GLY A 87 -13.42 -10.60 -1.54
C GLY A 87 -12.11 -9.81 -1.37
N GLY A 88 -11.93 -9.21 -0.21
CA GLY A 88 -10.71 -8.42 0.10
C GLY A 88 -10.70 -7.01 -0.47
N GLY A 89 -11.85 -6.44 -0.75
CA GLY A 89 -12.05 -5.10 -1.27
C GLY A 89 -12.50 -5.08 -2.73
N SER A 90 -13.19 -4.05 -3.08
CA SER A 90 -13.78 -3.81 -4.40
C SER A 90 -13.10 -2.65 -5.09
N LEU A 91 -13.36 -2.45 -6.38
CA LEU A 91 -12.78 -1.39 -7.23
C LEU A 91 -12.81 -0.01 -6.56
N TRP A 92 -13.91 0.33 -5.90
CA TRP A 92 -14.08 1.63 -5.24
C TRP A 92 -13.20 1.79 -3.98
N ASP A 93 -12.74 0.70 -3.37
CA ASP A 93 -11.78 0.75 -2.25
C ASP A 93 -10.36 1.11 -2.72
N TYR A 94 -10.07 0.99 -4.01
CA TYR A 94 -8.73 1.16 -4.58
C TYR A 94 -8.63 2.31 -5.57
N ALA A 95 -9.69 2.60 -6.34
CA ALA A 95 -9.62 3.54 -7.44
C ALA A 95 -9.27 4.98 -6.99
N ALA A 96 -9.91 5.46 -5.93
CA ALA A 96 -9.66 6.80 -5.41
C ALA A 96 -8.26 6.94 -4.82
N THR A 97 -7.81 5.93 -4.06
CA THR A 97 -6.48 5.92 -3.46
C THR A 97 -5.38 5.71 -4.49
N ALA A 98 -5.61 4.92 -5.55
CA ALA A 98 -4.68 4.81 -6.66
C ALA A 98 -4.44 6.17 -7.32
N CYS A 99 -5.50 6.90 -7.64
CA CYS A 99 -5.39 8.25 -8.18
C CYS A 99 -4.63 9.19 -7.22
N LEU A 100 -4.91 9.10 -5.91
CA LEU A 100 -4.24 9.92 -4.90
C LEU A 100 -2.73 9.65 -4.85
N PHE A 101 -2.31 8.38 -4.87
CA PHE A 101 -0.90 8.01 -4.87
C PHE A 101 -0.20 8.45 -6.16
N GLU A 102 -0.81 8.25 -7.33
CA GLU A 102 -0.28 8.73 -8.60
C GLU A 102 -0.08 10.25 -8.60
N GLU A 103 -1.07 11.03 -8.16
CA GLU A 103 -1.00 12.49 -8.09
C GLU A 103 0.02 12.99 -7.05
N ALA A 104 0.30 12.21 -6.01
CA ALA A 104 1.33 12.51 -5.01
C ALA A 104 2.76 12.15 -5.49
N GLY A 105 2.90 11.49 -6.65
CA GLY A 105 4.18 10.97 -7.13
C GLY A 105 4.65 9.72 -6.36
N ALA A 106 3.75 9.04 -5.69
CA ALA A 106 3.97 7.79 -4.98
C ALA A 106 3.70 6.58 -5.90
N ALA A 107 4.06 5.38 -5.44
CA ALA A 107 3.93 4.14 -6.20
C ALA A 107 2.61 3.42 -5.88
N VAL A 108 1.94 2.94 -6.93
CA VAL A 108 0.78 2.05 -6.84
C VAL A 108 0.81 1.01 -7.95
N SER A 109 0.62 -0.26 -7.59
CA SER A 109 0.62 -1.39 -8.54
C SER A 109 -0.12 -2.59 -7.98
N ASP A 110 -0.29 -3.63 -8.79
CA ASP A 110 -0.56 -4.98 -8.28
C ASP A 110 0.72 -5.61 -7.68
N VAL A 111 0.63 -6.85 -7.16
CA VAL A 111 1.80 -7.53 -6.56
C VAL A 111 2.87 -7.92 -7.58
N HIS A 112 2.57 -7.85 -8.88
CA HIS A 112 3.50 -8.12 -9.98
C HIS A 112 4.07 -6.84 -10.61
N GLY A 113 3.77 -5.66 -10.05
CA GLY A 113 4.23 -4.38 -10.57
C GLY A 113 3.45 -3.85 -11.77
N GLN A 114 2.30 -4.45 -12.11
CA GLN A 114 1.44 -3.96 -13.17
C GLN A 114 0.44 -2.92 -12.64
N PRO A 115 -0.09 -2.02 -13.48
CA PRO A 115 -1.19 -1.15 -13.08
C PRO A 115 -2.36 -1.94 -12.48
N LEU A 116 -3.03 -1.37 -11.48
CA LEU A 116 -4.22 -1.98 -10.90
C LEU A 116 -5.31 -2.13 -11.97
N ASP A 117 -5.89 -3.33 -12.05
CA ASP A 117 -7.01 -3.62 -12.96
C ASP A 117 -8.32 -3.06 -12.39
N LEU A 118 -8.48 -1.74 -12.50
CA LEU A 118 -9.63 -1.01 -11.97
C LEU A 118 -10.85 -1.01 -12.89
N ASN A 119 -10.81 -1.71 -14.00
CA ASN A 119 -11.88 -1.69 -15.00
C ASN A 119 -12.24 -3.08 -15.54
N ARG A 120 -12.06 -4.11 -14.72
CA ARG A 120 -12.45 -5.47 -15.11
C ARG A 120 -13.98 -5.61 -15.24
N SER A 121 -14.40 -6.42 -16.20
CA SER A 121 -15.81 -6.59 -16.56
C SER A 121 -16.49 -7.79 -15.86
N ASP A 122 -15.69 -8.69 -15.29
CA ASP A 122 -16.15 -9.99 -14.73
C ASP A 122 -16.36 -9.97 -13.21
N SER A 123 -15.76 -9.03 -12.50
CA SER A 123 -15.91 -8.91 -11.05
C SER A 123 -15.56 -7.50 -10.57
N THR A 124 -16.17 -7.06 -9.50
CA THR A 124 -15.79 -5.82 -8.78
C THR A 124 -14.70 -6.05 -7.74
N PHE A 125 -14.36 -7.29 -7.43
CA PHE A 125 -13.34 -7.61 -6.43
C PHE A 125 -11.91 -7.51 -6.97
N MET A 126 -10.99 -7.03 -6.12
CA MET A 126 -9.58 -6.83 -6.43
C MET A 126 -8.66 -7.95 -5.91
N ASN A 127 -9.23 -9.11 -5.57
CA ASN A 127 -8.53 -10.20 -4.91
C ASN A 127 -7.47 -10.90 -5.77
N HIS A 128 -7.64 -10.95 -7.09
CA HIS A 128 -6.88 -11.81 -7.99
C HIS A 128 -5.41 -11.40 -8.19
N ARG A 129 -5.09 -10.12 -8.03
CA ARG A 129 -3.75 -9.56 -8.23
C ARG A 129 -3.18 -8.85 -7.01
N GLY A 130 -3.96 -8.72 -5.93
CA GLY A 130 -3.57 -7.91 -4.80
C GLY A 130 -3.38 -6.43 -5.14
N ALA A 131 -2.82 -5.68 -4.21
CA ALA A 131 -2.51 -4.26 -4.41
C ALA A 131 -1.32 -3.85 -3.55
N VAL A 132 -0.46 -2.98 -4.07
CA VAL A 132 0.68 -2.39 -3.38
C VAL A 132 0.59 -0.88 -3.50
N TYR A 133 0.60 -0.20 -2.38
CA TYR A 133 0.68 1.25 -2.21
C TYR A 133 1.92 1.56 -1.40
N ALA A 134 2.82 2.35 -1.93
CA ALA A 134 4.05 2.75 -1.25
C ALA A 134 4.41 4.19 -1.55
N THR A 135 5.04 4.87 -0.62
CA THR A 135 5.42 6.28 -0.78
C THR A 135 6.56 6.50 -1.76
N ASP A 136 7.26 5.44 -2.16
CA ASP A 136 8.25 5.46 -3.25
C ASP A 136 8.38 4.09 -3.94
N GLU A 137 9.00 4.08 -5.12
CA GLU A 137 9.11 2.88 -5.94
C GLU A 137 10.06 1.82 -5.38
N ASN A 138 11.12 2.21 -4.65
CA ASN A 138 12.03 1.24 -4.05
C ASN A 138 11.33 0.45 -2.94
N LEU A 139 10.53 1.13 -2.12
CA LEU A 139 9.68 0.48 -1.12
C LEU A 139 8.64 -0.42 -1.78
N ALA A 140 7.99 0.04 -2.87
CA ALA A 140 7.04 -0.77 -3.62
C ALA A 140 7.69 -2.05 -4.18
N GLN A 141 8.90 -1.95 -4.72
CA GLN A 141 9.64 -3.10 -5.24
C GLN A 141 9.95 -4.10 -4.12
N SER A 142 10.47 -3.63 -2.98
CA SER A 142 10.75 -4.50 -1.82
C SER A 142 9.50 -5.22 -1.33
N ILE A 143 8.35 -4.53 -1.29
CA ILE A 143 7.08 -5.16 -0.92
C ILE A 143 6.67 -6.24 -1.93
N ARG A 144 6.79 -6.00 -3.23
CA ARG A 144 6.49 -7.00 -4.25
C ARG A 144 7.36 -8.26 -4.11
N GLU A 145 8.65 -8.08 -3.82
CA GLU A 145 9.56 -9.19 -3.54
C GLU A 145 9.11 -9.98 -2.30
N ILE A 146 8.77 -9.30 -1.20
CA ILE A 146 8.22 -9.93 0.01
C ILE A 146 6.95 -10.73 -0.28
N LEU A 147 6.04 -10.18 -1.10
CA LEU A 147 4.75 -10.81 -1.40
C LEU A 147 4.85 -12.00 -2.34
N THR A 148 5.82 -12.01 -3.26
CA THR A 148 6.00 -13.06 -4.27
C THR A 148 6.91 -14.21 -3.82
N GLN A 149 7.67 -14.08 -2.75
CA GLN A 149 8.46 -15.16 -2.16
C GLN A 149 7.61 -16.28 -1.50
N SER A 150 6.29 -16.13 -1.50
CA SER A 150 5.35 -17.05 -0.87
C SER A 150 4.67 -18.03 -1.84
N GLU A 151 5.09 -18.01 -3.12
CA GLU A 151 4.58 -18.92 -4.15
C GLU A 151 5.45 -20.17 -4.35
#